data_05a9809aed47e8825392f05d90a51734
#
_entry.id   05a9809aed47e8825392f05d90a51734
#
_cell.length_a   1.000
_cell.length_b   1.000
_cell.length_c   1.000
_cell.angle_alpha   90.00
_cell.angle_beta   90.00
_cell.angle_gamma   90.00
#
_symmetry.space_group_name_H-M   'P 1'
#
loop_
_entity.id
_entity.type
_entity.pdbx_description
1 polymer ?
#
loop_
_entity_poly.entity_id
_entity_poly.type
_entity_poly.pdbx_seq_one_letter_code
_entity_poly.pdbx_strand_id
1 'polypeptide(L)'
;MAFHEVQFPDNISRGARGGPQRRTQIVELASGREERNASWSASRRRYDVSYGVRRADDLHAVVGFFEARLGRLYGFRFKDWADYKSCAPSKGVSEMDQPLGIGDGATTSFALTKAYGTLPHVYQRRIEKPVAGTIRVALSGAEQFNGWLTDPVTGIVTFEVAPDPGVALTAG
;
A
#
# COMPACT_ATOMS: atom_id res chain seq x y z
N MET A 1 -0.97 -10.73 -12.56
CA MET A 1 -0.99 -11.64 -11.40
C MET A 1 -2.44 -11.92 -11.06
N ALA A 2 -2.81 -13.19 -10.96
CA ALA A 2 -4.18 -13.56 -10.58
C ALA A 2 -4.42 -13.18 -9.11
N PHE A 3 -5.55 -12.50 -8.85
CA PHE A 3 -5.89 -11.96 -7.54
C PHE A 3 -7.36 -12.25 -7.24
N HIS A 4 -7.63 -12.76 -6.06
CA HIS A 4 -8.99 -12.94 -5.56
C HIS A 4 -9.35 -11.76 -4.64
N GLU A 5 -10.47 -11.11 -4.93
CA GLU A 5 -10.98 -9.98 -4.14
C GLU A 5 -11.62 -10.50 -2.84
N VAL A 6 -10.77 -11.07 -1.98
CA VAL A 6 -11.16 -11.60 -0.67
C VAL A 6 -10.14 -11.19 0.37
N GLN A 7 -10.59 -10.99 1.59
CA GLN A 7 -9.75 -10.58 2.71
C GLN A 7 -9.41 -11.77 3.60
N PHE A 8 -8.15 -11.86 4.00
CA PHE A 8 -7.71 -12.78 5.03
C PHE A 8 -8.42 -12.46 6.37
N PRO A 9 -8.84 -13.45 7.17
CA PRO A 9 -9.61 -13.22 8.40
C PRO A 9 -8.97 -12.22 9.35
N ASP A 10 -9.71 -11.15 9.67
CA ASP A 10 -9.23 -10.01 10.47
C ASP A 10 -8.89 -10.37 11.92
N ASN A 11 -9.64 -11.31 12.53
CA ASN A 11 -9.38 -11.80 13.86
C ASN A 11 -8.01 -12.49 13.96
N ILE A 12 -7.57 -13.16 12.88
CA ILE A 12 -6.28 -13.84 12.80
C ILE A 12 -5.18 -12.84 12.41
N SER A 13 -5.42 -11.98 11.41
CA SER A 13 -4.43 -10.99 10.96
C SER A 13 -4.06 -9.97 12.03
N ARG A 14 -4.96 -9.69 12.99
CA ARG A 14 -4.70 -8.75 14.10
C ARG A 14 -3.55 -9.19 15.01
N GLY A 15 -3.29 -10.50 15.12
CA GLY A 15 -2.16 -11.06 15.87
C GLY A 15 -0.88 -11.23 15.05
N ALA A 16 -0.89 -10.85 13.78
CA ALA A 16 0.25 -11.06 12.89
C ALA A 16 1.49 -10.27 13.32
N ARG A 17 2.64 -10.94 13.23
CA ARG A 17 3.96 -10.34 13.45
C ARG A 17 4.69 -10.26 12.12
N GLY A 18 5.38 -9.16 11.86
CA GLY A 18 6.12 -8.97 10.63
C GLY A 18 6.07 -7.53 10.12
N GLY A 19 6.32 -7.36 8.83
CA GLY A 19 6.35 -6.04 8.22
C GLY A 19 7.14 -6.01 6.92
N PRO A 20 7.63 -4.82 6.55
CA PRO A 20 8.37 -4.65 5.31
C PRO A 20 9.75 -5.33 5.38
N GLN A 21 10.07 -6.07 4.34
CA GLN A 21 11.39 -6.65 4.12
C GLN A 21 12.03 -6.02 2.89
N ARG A 22 13.35 -5.81 2.97
CA ARG A 22 14.20 -5.38 1.84
C ARG A 22 15.34 -6.35 1.68
N ARG A 23 15.84 -6.48 0.47
CA ARG A 23 17.06 -7.25 0.18
C ARG A 23 18.15 -6.27 -0.23
N THR A 24 19.15 -6.14 0.64
CA THR A 24 20.36 -5.35 0.39
C THR A 24 21.53 -6.32 0.30
N GLN A 25 22.31 -6.22 -0.73
CA GLN A 25 23.58 -6.91 -0.86
C GLN A 25 24.67 -5.98 -0.30
N ILE A 26 25.46 -6.50 0.63
CA ILE A 26 26.59 -5.80 1.22
C ILE A 26 27.84 -6.52 0.72
N VAL A 27 28.74 -5.78 0.12
CA VAL A 27 30.03 -6.28 -0.38
C VAL A 27 31.13 -5.54 0.37
N GLU A 28 31.94 -6.27 1.12
CA GLU A 28 33.14 -5.74 1.74
C GLU A 28 34.31 -5.78 0.74
N LEU A 29 34.92 -4.64 0.50
CA LEU A 29 36.09 -4.52 -0.35
C LEU A 29 37.37 -4.78 0.47
N ALA A 30 38.44 -5.22 -0.21
CA ALA A 30 39.75 -5.45 0.43
C ALA A 30 40.33 -4.20 1.15
N SER A 31 39.82 -3.03 0.83
CA SER A 31 40.13 -1.76 1.49
C SER A 31 39.45 -1.53 2.84
N GLY A 32 38.54 -2.46 3.26
CA GLY A 32 37.71 -2.31 4.45
C GLY A 32 36.50 -1.40 4.24
N ARG A 33 36.20 -0.98 3.00
CA ARG A 33 34.98 -0.24 2.64
C ARG A 33 33.85 -1.21 2.32
N GLU A 34 32.64 -0.85 2.69
CA GLU A 34 31.41 -1.54 2.31
C GLU A 34 30.73 -0.84 1.13
N GLU A 35 30.31 -1.62 0.14
CA GLU A 35 29.34 -1.20 -0.89
C GLU A 35 27.99 -1.87 -0.63
N ARG A 36 26.92 -1.09 -0.75
CA ARG A 36 25.55 -1.56 -0.45
C ARG A 36 24.65 -1.36 -1.65
N ASN A 37 24.15 -2.47 -2.20
CA ASN A 37 23.25 -2.49 -3.36
C ASN A 37 21.86 -2.96 -2.97
N ALA A 38 20.83 -2.17 -3.28
CA ALA A 38 19.45 -2.56 -3.08
C ALA A 38 19.00 -3.50 -4.21
N SER A 39 18.79 -4.78 -3.91
CA SER A 39 18.33 -5.75 -4.89
C SER A 39 16.83 -5.61 -5.23
N TRP A 40 16.06 -5.00 -4.35
CA TRP A 40 14.64 -4.75 -4.56
C TRP A 40 14.35 -3.25 -4.56
N SER A 41 13.68 -2.77 -5.60
CA SER A 41 13.23 -1.37 -5.69
C SER A 41 12.15 -1.05 -4.66
N ALA A 42 11.26 -2.02 -4.36
CA ALA A 42 10.21 -1.88 -3.36
C ALA A 42 10.33 -2.91 -2.24
N SER A 43 9.85 -2.57 -1.05
CA SER A 43 9.77 -3.51 0.06
C SER A 43 8.66 -4.54 -0.19
N ARG A 44 8.90 -5.79 0.23
CA ARG A 44 7.88 -6.84 0.28
C ARG A 44 7.39 -7.00 1.70
N ARG A 45 6.10 -7.31 1.86
CA ARG A 45 5.51 -7.55 3.17
C ARG A 45 5.56 -9.04 3.50
N ARG A 46 5.97 -9.37 4.72
CA ARG A 46 5.93 -10.74 5.23
C ARG A 46 5.38 -10.74 6.64
N TYR A 47 4.38 -11.59 6.88
CA TYR A 47 3.73 -11.72 8.18
C TYR A 47 3.68 -13.16 8.61
N ASP A 48 3.92 -13.39 9.90
CA ASP A 48 3.62 -14.61 10.62
C ASP A 48 2.28 -14.42 11.34
N VAL A 49 1.31 -15.25 11.01
CA VAL A 49 -0.06 -15.17 11.54
C VAL A 49 -0.32 -16.16 12.66
N SER A 50 0.68 -16.96 13.06
CA SER A 50 0.55 -18.02 14.07
C SER A 50 -0.02 -17.52 15.38
N TYR A 51 0.31 -16.30 15.77
CA TYR A 51 -0.17 -15.67 17.00
C TYR A 51 -1.67 -15.34 16.99
N GLY A 52 -2.25 -15.20 15.81
CA GLY A 52 -3.69 -14.96 15.63
C GLY A 52 -4.52 -16.24 15.66
N VAL A 53 -3.91 -17.40 15.45
CA VAL A 53 -4.57 -18.71 15.49
C VAL A 53 -4.64 -19.16 16.94
N ARG A 54 -5.81 -19.08 17.55
CA ARG A 54 -6.03 -19.38 18.98
C ARG A 54 -6.93 -20.58 19.22
N ARG A 55 -7.77 -20.91 18.25
CA ARG A 55 -8.76 -21.99 18.32
C ARG A 55 -8.57 -22.93 17.14
N ALA A 56 -9.09 -24.16 17.25
CA ALA A 56 -9.09 -25.10 16.14
C ALA A 56 -9.86 -24.56 14.93
N ASP A 57 -10.93 -23.79 15.16
CA ASP A 57 -11.70 -23.17 14.08
C ASP A 57 -10.90 -22.08 13.34
N ASP A 58 -10.04 -21.35 14.03
CA ASP A 58 -9.13 -20.38 13.38
C ASP A 58 -8.15 -21.11 12.45
N LEU A 59 -7.59 -22.25 12.90
CA LEU A 59 -6.72 -23.08 12.07
C LEU A 59 -7.47 -23.62 10.86
N HIS A 60 -8.69 -24.14 11.06
CA HIS A 60 -9.55 -24.61 9.98
C HIS A 60 -9.82 -23.50 8.95
N ALA A 61 -10.12 -22.29 9.43
CA ALA A 61 -10.33 -21.12 8.55
C ALA A 61 -9.08 -20.78 7.73
N VAL A 62 -7.87 -20.84 8.33
CA VAL A 62 -6.60 -20.61 7.63
C VAL A 62 -6.35 -21.69 6.58
N VAL A 63 -6.56 -22.98 6.91
CA VAL A 63 -6.40 -24.08 5.96
C VAL A 63 -7.38 -23.93 4.80
N GLY A 64 -8.67 -23.70 5.08
CA GLY A 64 -9.68 -23.49 4.04
C GLY A 64 -9.39 -22.27 3.17
N PHE A 65 -8.88 -21.20 3.77
CA PHE A 65 -8.45 -20.02 3.03
C PHE A 65 -7.26 -20.34 2.09
N PHE A 66 -6.26 -21.08 2.58
CA PHE A 66 -5.08 -21.48 1.81
C PHE A 66 -5.44 -22.40 0.63
N GLU A 67 -6.26 -23.42 0.87
CA GLU A 67 -6.72 -24.34 -0.17
C GLU A 67 -7.53 -23.60 -1.25
N ALA A 68 -8.44 -22.71 -0.87
CA ALA A 68 -9.23 -21.92 -1.82
C ALA A 68 -8.39 -20.94 -2.64
N ARG A 69 -7.16 -20.64 -2.24
CA ARG A 69 -6.19 -19.79 -2.99
C ARG A 69 -5.17 -20.63 -3.75
N LEU A 70 -5.29 -21.94 -3.75
CA LEU A 70 -4.32 -22.89 -4.31
C LEU A 70 -2.90 -22.57 -3.81
N GLY A 71 -2.77 -22.38 -2.51
CA GLY A 71 -1.53 -22.01 -1.86
C GLY A 71 -1.07 -20.59 -2.25
N ARG A 72 -0.03 -20.50 -3.05
CA ARG A 72 0.59 -19.23 -3.48
C ARG A 72 0.13 -18.74 -4.85
N LEU A 73 -0.85 -19.40 -5.49
CA LEU A 73 -1.22 -19.11 -6.86
C LEU A 73 -1.99 -17.78 -6.96
N TYR A 74 -2.93 -17.55 -6.06
CA TYR A 74 -3.76 -16.35 -6.07
C TYR A 74 -3.42 -15.40 -4.94
N GLY A 75 -3.23 -14.11 -5.27
CA GLY A 75 -3.11 -13.05 -4.29
C GLY A 75 -4.46 -12.78 -3.61
N PHE A 76 -4.42 -12.16 -2.44
CA PHE A 76 -5.59 -11.82 -1.63
C PHE A 76 -5.31 -10.54 -0.82
N ARG A 77 -6.35 -9.97 -0.21
CA ARG A 77 -6.20 -8.81 0.68
C ARG A 77 -5.78 -9.27 2.08
N PHE A 78 -4.74 -8.61 2.59
CA PHE A 78 -4.27 -8.78 3.94
C PHE A 78 -4.20 -7.41 4.63
N LYS A 79 -4.88 -7.26 5.77
CA LYS A 79 -4.85 -6.04 6.54
C LYS A 79 -3.60 -5.98 7.41
N ASP A 80 -2.70 -5.08 7.06
CA ASP A 80 -1.55 -4.73 7.90
C ASP A 80 -1.97 -3.73 8.97
N TRP A 81 -2.26 -4.20 10.17
CA TRP A 81 -2.76 -3.37 11.26
C TRP A 81 -1.83 -2.23 11.69
N ALA A 82 -0.55 -2.31 11.34
CA ALA A 82 0.42 -1.26 11.59
C ALA A 82 0.46 -0.20 10.47
N ASP A 83 0.05 -0.56 9.23
CA ASP A 83 0.25 0.29 8.05
C ASP A 83 -0.84 0.13 6.98
N TYR A 84 -2.12 0.13 7.39
CA TYR A 84 -3.26 -0.06 6.49
C TYR A 84 -3.91 1.26 6.02
N LYS A 85 -3.51 2.40 6.61
CA LYS A 85 -4.06 3.73 6.29
C LYS A 85 -3.02 4.61 5.61
N SER A 86 -3.49 5.67 4.99
CA SER A 86 -2.68 6.79 4.48
C SER A 86 -1.93 7.55 5.59
N CYS A 87 -2.50 7.60 6.79
CA CYS A 87 -1.98 8.28 7.99
C CYS A 87 -1.57 7.29 9.10
N ALA A 88 -1.18 7.82 10.26
CA ALA A 88 -0.93 7.03 11.46
C ALA A 88 -2.20 6.27 11.91
N PRO A 89 -2.08 5.04 12.47
CA PRO A 89 -3.25 4.23 12.85
C PRO A 89 -4.20 4.91 13.83
N SER A 90 -3.70 5.80 14.67
CA SER A 90 -4.49 6.57 15.64
C SER A 90 -5.28 7.75 15.06
N LYS A 91 -4.97 8.15 13.80
CA LYS A 91 -5.62 9.29 13.15
C LYS A 91 -6.76 8.85 12.24
N GLY A 92 -7.72 9.72 12.00
CA GLY A 92 -8.71 9.58 10.92
C GLY A 92 -8.02 9.79 9.56
N VAL A 93 -8.49 9.08 8.54
CA VAL A 93 -8.05 9.29 7.16
C VAL A 93 -8.58 10.64 6.65
N SER A 94 -7.71 11.39 5.99
CA SER A 94 -8.03 12.68 5.36
C SER A 94 -7.59 12.66 3.91
N GLU A 95 -8.33 13.34 3.06
CA GLU A 95 -8.01 13.59 1.64
C GLU A 95 -6.66 14.30 1.44
N MET A 96 -6.09 14.86 2.52
CA MET A 96 -4.81 15.57 2.51
C MET A 96 -3.62 14.75 3.02
N ASP A 97 -3.80 13.48 3.36
CA ASP A 97 -2.77 12.67 4.04
C ASP A 97 -1.50 12.47 3.21
N GLN A 98 -1.63 12.29 1.89
CA GLN A 98 -0.52 11.95 1.01
C GLN A 98 -0.52 12.80 -0.26
N PRO A 99 0.65 13.25 -0.74
CA PRO A 99 0.72 13.92 -2.03
C PRO A 99 0.45 12.93 -3.15
N LEU A 100 -0.42 13.30 -4.08
CA LEU A 100 -0.72 12.54 -5.29
C LEU A 100 0.07 13.10 -6.49
N GLY A 101 0.23 14.43 -6.56
CA GLY A 101 0.95 15.10 -7.62
C GLY A 101 0.67 16.59 -7.67
N ILE A 102 1.07 17.20 -8.79
CA ILE A 102 0.76 18.60 -9.14
C ILE A 102 0.16 18.58 -10.54
N GLY A 103 -0.94 19.26 -10.74
CA GLY A 103 -1.56 19.42 -12.04
C GLY A 103 -0.64 20.15 -13.03
N ASP A 104 -0.71 19.75 -14.29
CA ASP A 104 0.02 20.34 -15.42
C ASP A 104 -0.91 20.75 -16.57
N GLY A 105 -2.22 20.59 -16.39
CA GLY A 105 -3.25 20.85 -17.39
C GLY A 105 -3.36 19.80 -18.50
N ALA A 106 -2.58 18.71 -18.44
CA ALA A 106 -2.54 17.67 -19.47
C ALA A 106 -2.65 16.24 -18.88
N THR A 107 -1.95 15.98 -17.77
CA THR A 107 -1.93 14.68 -17.12
C THR A 107 -3.23 14.45 -16.33
N THR A 108 -3.90 13.34 -16.62
CA THR A 108 -5.14 12.93 -15.91
C THR A 108 -4.92 11.80 -14.91
N SER A 109 -3.81 11.05 -15.01
CA SER A 109 -3.62 9.81 -14.27
C SER A 109 -2.47 9.92 -13.27
N PHE A 110 -2.76 9.64 -11.99
CA PHE A 110 -1.82 9.77 -10.88
C PHE A 110 -1.83 8.49 -10.05
N ALA A 111 -0.64 7.97 -9.69
CA ALA A 111 -0.54 6.77 -8.88
C ALA A 111 -0.67 7.10 -7.39
N LEU A 112 -1.49 6.35 -6.67
CA LEU A 112 -1.54 6.41 -5.22
C LEU A 112 -0.20 6.01 -4.62
N THR A 113 0.33 6.84 -3.73
CA THR A 113 1.59 6.59 -3.02
C THR A 113 1.42 6.87 -1.53
N LYS A 114 2.25 6.22 -0.72
CA LYS A 114 2.44 6.58 0.69
C LYS A 114 3.89 6.92 0.93
N ALA A 115 4.12 8.11 1.45
CA ALA A 115 5.45 8.62 1.79
C ALA A 115 5.88 8.20 3.20
N TYR A 116 7.15 7.84 3.35
CA TYR A 116 7.78 7.51 4.63
C TYR A 116 9.07 8.31 4.76
N GLY A 117 9.29 8.86 5.95
CA GLY A 117 10.44 9.70 6.24
C GLY A 117 10.17 11.18 6.00
N THR A 118 11.23 11.98 6.08
CA THR A 118 11.20 13.43 5.88
C THR A 118 12.29 13.83 4.88
N LEU A 119 12.09 14.94 4.19
CA LEU A 119 13.10 15.47 3.28
C LEU A 119 14.46 15.62 3.98
N PRO A 120 15.57 15.31 3.29
CA PRO A 120 15.67 14.88 1.89
C PRO A 120 15.48 13.36 1.66
N HIS A 121 15.25 12.56 2.70
CA HIS A 121 15.23 11.09 2.64
C HIS A 121 13.79 10.54 2.71
N VAL A 122 13.03 10.75 1.65
CA VAL A 122 11.66 10.23 1.52
C VAL A 122 11.65 8.98 0.66
N TYR A 123 11.02 7.92 1.17
CA TYR A 123 10.66 6.74 0.37
C TYR A 123 9.19 6.79 0.05
N GLN A 124 8.83 6.74 -1.23
CA GLN A 124 7.44 6.64 -1.68
C GLN A 124 7.12 5.20 -2.05
N ARG A 125 6.17 4.61 -1.34
CA ARG A 125 5.61 3.30 -1.68
C ARG A 125 4.39 3.47 -2.55
N ARG A 126 4.40 2.86 -3.72
CA ARG A 126 3.20 2.76 -4.56
C ARG A 126 2.14 1.92 -3.85
N ILE A 127 0.91 2.40 -3.84
CA ILE A 127 -0.25 1.70 -3.29
C ILE A 127 -0.99 1.05 -4.45
N GLU A 128 -0.92 -0.26 -4.52
CA GLU A 128 -1.68 -1.09 -5.44
C GLU A 128 -2.85 -1.74 -4.69
N LYS A 129 -3.92 -2.03 -5.41
CA LYS A 129 -5.13 -2.67 -4.87
C LYS A 129 -5.72 -1.95 -3.65
N PRO A 130 -6.00 -0.63 -3.78
CA PRO A 130 -6.70 0.08 -2.70
C PRO A 130 -8.08 -0.55 -2.47
N VAL A 131 -8.61 -0.39 -1.26
CA VAL A 131 -9.97 -0.85 -0.96
C VAL A 131 -10.96 0.07 -1.66
N ALA A 132 -11.85 -0.50 -2.47
CA ALA A 132 -12.83 0.29 -3.21
C ALA A 132 -13.71 1.13 -2.27
N GLY A 133 -13.97 2.38 -2.66
CA GLY A 133 -14.83 3.30 -1.91
C GLY A 133 -14.21 3.89 -0.64
N THR A 134 -12.91 3.64 -0.37
CA THR A 134 -12.25 4.21 0.81
C THR A 134 -11.29 5.36 0.48
N ILE A 135 -11.05 5.61 -0.80
CA ILE A 135 -10.12 6.63 -1.25
C ILE A 135 -10.82 7.98 -1.24
N ARG A 136 -10.13 8.98 -0.72
CA ARG A 136 -10.52 10.38 -0.74
C ARG A 136 -9.49 11.18 -1.52
N VAL A 137 -9.93 12.11 -2.35
CA VAL A 137 -9.05 12.93 -3.21
C VAL A 137 -9.37 14.39 -3.01
N ALA A 138 -8.34 15.25 -2.98
CA ALA A 138 -8.52 16.70 -2.96
C ALA A 138 -7.68 17.40 -4.02
N LEU A 139 -8.21 18.51 -4.53
CA LEU A 139 -7.55 19.48 -5.41
C LEU A 139 -7.38 20.79 -4.64
N SER A 140 -6.15 21.24 -4.45
CA SER A 140 -5.81 22.44 -3.66
C SER A 140 -6.51 22.48 -2.29
N GLY A 141 -6.63 21.30 -1.62
CA GLY A 141 -7.26 21.16 -0.32
C GLY A 141 -8.80 21.04 -0.33
N ALA A 142 -9.44 21.13 -1.48
CA ALA A 142 -10.88 20.94 -1.64
C ALA A 142 -11.18 19.48 -2.03
N GLU A 143 -11.90 18.75 -1.18
CA GLU A 143 -12.27 17.34 -1.44
C GLU A 143 -13.15 17.22 -2.67
N GLN A 144 -12.83 16.24 -3.51
CA GLN A 144 -13.54 15.92 -4.74
C GLN A 144 -14.37 14.65 -4.56
N PHE A 145 -15.69 14.76 -4.73
CA PHE A 145 -16.63 13.64 -4.59
C PHE A 145 -16.99 12.98 -5.93
N ASN A 146 -16.62 13.60 -7.05
CA ASN A 146 -16.86 13.15 -8.41
C ASN A 146 -15.77 13.66 -9.37
N GLY A 147 -15.88 13.31 -10.66
CA GLY A 147 -14.92 13.73 -11.69
C GLY A 147 -13.61 12.95 -11.67
N TRP A 148 -13.55 11.83 -10.94
CA TRP A 148 -12.38 10.95 -10.89
C TRP A 148 -12.80 9.50 -10.61
N LEU A 149 -11.95 8.57 -11.03
CA LEU A 149 -12.09 7.14 -10.79
C LEU A 149 -10.75 6.57 -10.31
N THR A 150 -10.81 5.48 -9.56
CA THR A 150 -9.61 4.73 -9.17
C THR A 150 -9.67 3.32 -9.74
N ASP A 151 -8.58 2.91 -10.38
CA ASP A 151 -8.40 1.51 -10.77
C ASP A 151 -8.11 0.66 -9.51
N PRO A 152 -8.99 -0.28 -9.14
CA PRO A 152 -8.84 -1.09 -7.94
C PRO A 152 -7.67 -2.09 -8.01
N VAL A 153 -7.04 -2.27 -9.17
CA VAL A 153 -5.91 -3.18 -9.35
C VAL A 153 -4.58 -2.44 -9.27
N THR A 154 -4.47 -1.33 -9.98
CA THR A 154 -3.20 -0.59 -10.10
C THR A 154 -3.06 0.54 -9.11
N GLY A 155 -4.16 1.00 -8.48
CA GLY A 155 -4.16 2.17 -7.59
C GLY A 155 -3.89 3.48 -8.34
N ILE A 156 -4.25 3.54 -9.62
CA ILE A 156 -4.18 4.77 -10.40
C ILE A 156 -5.49 5.52 -10.24
N VAL A 157 -5.40 6.78 -9.83
CA VAL A 157 -6.50 7.74 -9.84
C VAL A 157 -6.50 8.44 -11.19
N THR A 158 -7.62 8.40 -11.89
CA THR A 158 -7.78 9.06 -13.21
C THR A 158 -8.88 10.09 -13.11
N PHE A 159 -8.55 11.34 -13.41
CA PHE A 159 -9.50 12.45 -13.49
C PHE A 159 -10.15 12.51 -14.87
N GLU A 160 -11.41 12.88 -14.91
CA GLU A 160 -12.15 13.11 -16.17
C GLU A 160 -11.60 14.32 -16.95
N VAL A 161 -11.17 15.35 -16.23
CA VAL A 161 -10.52 16.56 -16.75
C VAL A 161 -9.17 16.71 -16.08
N ALA A 162 -8.13 16.98 -16.87
CA ALA A 162 -6.79 17.20 -16.32
C ALA A 162 -6.79 18.38 -15.33
N PRO A 163 -6.26 18.20 -14.11
CA PRO A 163 -6.14 19.30 -13.15
C PRO A 163 -5.26 20.43 -13.68
N ASP A 164 -5.69 21.66 -13.45
CA ASP A 164 -5.00 22.86 -13.93
C ASP A 164 -3.55 22.93 -13.46
N PRO A 165 -2.67 23.63 -14.25
CA PRO A 165 -1.27 23.79 -13.87
C PRO A 165 -1.11 24.43 -12.49
N GLY A 166 -0.27 23.82 -11.64
CA GLY A 166 0.04 24.29 -10.30
C GLY A 166 -0.96 23.85 -9.21
N VAL A 167 -2.06 23.18 -9.56
CA VAL A 167 -3.01 22.63 -8.59
C VAL A 167 -2.35 21.47 -7.84
N ALA A 168 -2.29 21.55 -6.51
CA ALA A 168 -1.80 20.47 -5.68
C ALA A 168 -2.86 19.38 -5.54
N LEU A 169 -2.48 18.12 -5.83
CA LEU A 169 -3.33 16.95 -5.69
C LEU A 169 -2.89 16.15 -4.46
N THR A 170 -3.87 15.76 -3.65
CA THR A 170 -3.64 14.92 -2.47
C THR A 170 -4.67 13.79 -2.40
N ALA A 171 -4.35 12.73 -1.66
CA ALA A 171 -5.25 11.60 -1.43
C ALA A 171 -5.06 10.96 -0.05
N GLY A 172 -6.10 10.25 0.43
CA GLY A 172 -6.07 9.50 1.67
C GLY A 172 -6.93 8.26 1.66
#